data_73ea580805bfa72101ccc5bfe404ca65
#
_entry.id   73ea580805bfa72101ccc5bfe404ca65
#
_cell.length_a   1.000
_cell.length_b   1.000
_cell.length_c   1.000
_cell.angle_alpha   90.00
_cell.angle_beta   90.00
_cell.angle_gamma   90.00
#
_symmetry.space_group_name_H-M   'P 1'
#
loop_
_entity.id
_entity.type
_entity.pdbx_description
1 polymer ?
#
loop_
_entity_poly.entity_id
_entity_poly.type
_entity_poly.pdbx_seq_one_letter_code
_entity_poly.pdbx_strand_id
1 'polypeptide(L)'
;MSLKTWLRNNVPPGWRRRLRALRADLQLLRELFNDWRVFRRWSGVHEQDTKPVIEARILKAYHRLEKGLALPQPRPGFGPDAVALLLHDLDTYLQLHGPDHVTRAAINTLQAYLQFNARHALPMAALRSRCDALAARQDGAAPHGEGGVLAVERAQVQALAAGGFAQVAASRYSVRQFAPGTVSPQALEAAVRCATKAPSVCNRQAGVVYAVRDRGLQQRLLAHQNGNRGFGDRLIWCWWWAHG
;
A
#
# COMPACT_ATOMS: atom_id res chain seq x y z
N MET A 1 -48.01 25.93 -7.94
CA MET A 1 -47.99 24.78 -7.00
C MET A 1 -46.75 23.92 -7.34
N SER A 2 -45.84 23.64 -6.38
CA SER A 2 -44.65 22.87 -6.70
C SER A 2 -45.00 21.39 -6.95
N LEU A 3 -44.21 20.70 -7.81
CA LEU A 3 -44.36 19.27 -8.11
C LEU A 3 -44.37 18.44 -6.80
N LYS A 4 -43.55 18.83 -5.81
CA LYS A 4 -43.50 18.19 -4.49
C LYS A 4 -44.84 18.27 -3.76
N THR A 5 -45.51 19.43 -3.79
CA THR A 5 -46.82 19.66 -3.15
C THR A 5 -47.91 18.88 -3.86
N TRP A 6 -47.88 18.84 -5.19
CA TRP A 6 -48.82 18.06 -6.00
C TRP A 6 -48.73 16.56 -5.72
N LEU A 7 -47.48 16.00 -5.73
CA LEU A 7 -47.22 14.60 -5.41
C LEU A 7 -47.68 14.22 -3.99
N ARG A 8 -47.49 15.13 -3.02
CA ARG A 8 -47.91 14.89 -1.64
C ARG A 8 -49.43 14.77 -1.51
N ASN A 9 -50.17 15.50 -2.29
CA ASN A 9 -51.63 15.57 -2.17
C ASN A 9 -52.37 14.54 -3.05
N ASN A 10 -51.76 14.13 -4.18
CA ASN A 10 -52.44 13.28 -5.19
C ASN A 10 -51.93 11.87 -5.31
N VAL A 11 -50.80 11.51 -4.62
CA VAL A 11 -50.24 10.15 -4.71
C VAL A 11 -50.36 9.44 -3.36
N PRO A 12 -50.94 8.21 -3.32
CA PRO A 12 -51.05 7.44 -2.08
C PRO A 12 -49.73 7.21 -1.38
N PRO A 13 -49.66 7.11 -0.03
CA PRO A 13 -48.42 6.97 0.73
C PRO A 13 -47.58 5.78 0.29
N GLY A 14 -48.18 4.63 -0.06
CA GLY A 14 -47.49 3.46 -0.55
C GLY A 14 -46.76 3.69 -1.87
N TRP A 15 -47.37 4.36 -2.81
CA TRP A 15 -46.78 4.72 -4.10
C TRP A 15 -45.63 5.73 -3.93
N ARG A 16 -45.76 6.68 -3.02
CA ARG A 16 -44.68 7.63 -2.70
C ARG A 16 -43.46 6.94 -2.13
N ARG A 17 -43.66 5.88 -1.32
CA ARG A 17 -42.55 5.06 -0.83
C ARG A 17 -41.85 4.31 -1.98
N ARG A 18 -42.63 3.70 -2.88
CA ARG A 18 -42.09 2.99 -4.06
C ARG A 18 -41.33 3.92 -5.00
N LEU A 19 -41.85 5.09 -5.27
CA LEU A 19 -41.19 6.11 -6.11
C LEU A 19 -39.86 6.60 -5.47
N ARG A 20 -39.85 6.76 -4.15
CA ARG A 20 -38.60 7.10 -3.43
C ARG A 20 -37.57 5.98 -3.51
N ALA A 21 -38.00 4.74 -3.31
CA ALA A 21 -37.12 3.58 -3.45
C ALA A 21 -36.55 3.49 -4.87
N LEU A 22 -37.40 3.59 -5.90
CA LEU A 22 -36.95 3.57 -7.29
C LEU A 22 -35.93 4.69 -7.60
N ARG A 23 -36.18 5.90 -7.08
CA ARG A 23 -35.20 7.00 -7.24
C ARG A 23 -33.87 6.68 -6.55
N ALA A 24 -33.92 6.10 -5.35
CA ALA A 24 -32.72 5.70 -4.64
C ALA A 24 -31.95 4.62 -5.40
N ASP A 25 -32.65 3.64 -5.97
CA ASP A 25 -32.05 2.57 -6.78
C ASP A 25 -31.42 3.13 -8.06
N LEU A 26 -32.11 4.05 -8.75
CA LEU A 26 -31.56 4.73 -9.94
C LEU A 26 -30.32 5.59 -9.60
N GLN A 27 -30.35 6.27 -8.46
CA GLN A 27 -29.18 7.00 -7.98
C GLN A 27 -28.01 6.05 -7.68
N LEU A 28 -28.29 4.95 -6.99
CA LEU A 28 -27.28 3.92 -6.68
C LEU A 28 -26.65 3.35 -7.96
N LEU A 29 -27.46 3.00 -8.96
CA LEU A 29 -26.98 2.53 -10.26
C LEU A 29 -26.10 3.57 -10.95
N ARG A 30 -26.46 4.83 -10.89
CA ARG A 30 -25.65 5.92 -11.44
C ARG A 30 -24.30 6.04 -10.74
N GLU A 31 -24.25 5.96 -9.41
CA GLU A 31 -23.02 6.00 -8.64
C GLU A 31 -22.13 4.77 -8.94
N LEU A 32 -22.71 3.57 -8.98
CA LEU A 32 -21.99 2.35 -9.36
C LEU A 32 -21.40 2.45 -10.77
N PHE A 33 -22.13 3.02 -11.72
CA PHE A 33 -21.61 3.23 -13.08
C PHE A 33 -20.47 4.24 -13.10
N ASN A 34 -20.57 5.30 -12.31
CA ASN A 34 -19.50 6.29 -12.17
C ASN A 34 -18.26 5.68 -11.56
N ASP A 35 -18.40 4.91 -10.47
CA ASP A 35 -17.31 4.20 -9.81
C ASP A 35 -16.65 3.19 -10.76
N TRP A 36 -17.46 2.44 -11.52
CA TRP A 36 -16.95 1.54 -12.55
C TRP A 36 -16.12 2.28 -13.61
N ARG A 37 -16.60 3.44 -14.11
CA ARG A 37 -15.86 4.27 -15.08
C ARG A 37 -14.53 4.74 -14.53
N VAL A 38 -14.52 5.26 -13.29
CA VAL A 38 -13.32 5.74 -12.59
C VAL A 38 -12.35 4.58 -12.39
N PHE A 39 -12.85 3.47 -11.83
CA PHE A 39 -12.03 2.28 -11.61
C PHE A 39 -11.43 1.75 -12.92
N ARG A 40 -12.25 1.60 -13.97
CA ARG A 40 -11.79 1.16 -15.29
C ARG A 40 -10.67 2.05 -15.85
N ARG A 41 -10.77 3.37 -15.63
CA ARG A 41 -9.79 4.33 -16.15
C ARG A 41 -8.47 4.32 -15.37
N TRP A 42 -8.52 4.13 -14.06
CA TRP A 42 -7.36 4.37 -13.20
C TRP A 42 -6.76 3.12 -12.56
N SER A 43 -7.45 1.98 -12.58
CA SER A 43 -6.99 0.74 -11.94
C SER A 43 -5.87 0.01 -12.66
N GLY A 44 -5.54 0.39 -13.90
CA GLY A 44 -4.57 -0.31 -14.73
C GLY A 44 -5.05 -1.67 -15.28
N VAL A 45 -6.34 -2.03 -15.10
CA VAL A 45 -6.93 -3.29 -15.62
C VAL A 45 -6.85 -3.37 -17.14
N HIS A 46 -6.83 -2.25 -17.84
CA HIS A 46 -6.80 -2.17 -19.29
C HIS A 46 -5.44 -1.69 -19.83
N GLU A 47 -4.33 -2.12 -19.31
CA GLU A 47 -2.98 -1.88 -19.84
C GLU A 47 -2.79 -0.56 -20.63
N GLN A 48 -3.35 0.53 -20.10
CA GLN A 48 -3.21 1.84 -20.72
C GLN A 48 -1.86 2.44 -20.29
N ASP A 49 -1.08 2.93 -21.25
CA ASP A 49 0.20 3.58 -20.97
C ASP A 49 0.04 5.07 -20.67
N THR A 50 -0.99 5.43 -19.91
CA THR A 50 -1.10 6.78 -19.35
C THR A 50 -0.12 6.98 -18.19
N LYS A 51 0.39 8.19 -18.05
CA LYS A 51 1.36 8.53 -17.01
C LYS A 51 1.00 7.96 -15.62
N PRO A 52 -0.21 8.18 -15.05
CA PRO A 52 -0.55 7.69 -13.72
C PRO A 52 -0.61 6.16 -13.63
N VAL A 53 -0.96 5.48 -14.72
CA VAL A 53 -1.05 4.00 -14.76
C VAL A 53 0.35 3.41 -14.75
N ILE A 54 1.28 3.94 -15.58
CA ILE A 54 2.67 3.47 -15.58
C ILE A 54 3.33 3.78 -14.23
N GLU A 55 3.13 4.98 -13.66
CA GLU A 55 3.62 5.33 -12.32
C GLU A 55 3.16 4.32 -11.27
N ALA A 56 1.88 3.97 -11.25
CA ALA A 56 1.35 2.99 -10.31
C ALA A 56 1.98 1.59 -10.50
N ARG A 57 2.26 1.17 -11.76
CA ARG A 57 2.95 -0.09 -12.04
C ARG A 57 4.40 -0.06 -11.56
N ILE A 58 5.14 1.01 -11.85
CA ILE A 58 6.52 1.23 -11.37
C ILE A 58 6.56 1.19 -9.85
N LEU A 59 5.71 1.98 -9.16
CA LEU A 59 5.60 2.00 -7.70
C LEU A 59 5.35 0.61 -7.13
N LYS A 60 4.41 -0.13 -7.68
CA LYS A 60 4.09 -1.50 -7.27
C LYS A 60 5.26 -2.46 -7.48
N ALA A 61 5.96 -2.35 -8.60
CA ALA A 61 7.07 -3.23 -8.95
C ALA A 61 8.29 -2.98 -8.06
N TYR A 62 8.75 -1.73 -7.90
CA TYR A 62 9.89 -1.46 -7.05
C TYR A 62 9.57 -1.69 -5.57
N HIS A 63 8.34 -1.40 -5.10
CA HIS A 63 7.94 -1.73 -3.73
C HIS A 63 8.01 -3.25 -3.44
N ARG A 64 7.75 -4.10 -4.43
CA ARG A 64 7.96 -5.56 -4.27
C ARG A 64 9.42 -5.89 -4.02
N LEU A 65 10.36 -5.19 -4.69
CA LEU A 65 11.81 -5.38 -4.48
C LEU A 65 12.24 -4.85 -3.11
N GLU A 66 11.83 -3.64 -2.73
CA GLU A 66 12.09 -3.07 -1.39
C GLU A 66 11.61 -4.00 -0.28
N LYS A 67 10.37 -4.49 -0.42
CA LYS A 67 9.80 -5.44 0.52
C LYS A 67 10.63 -6.73 0.60
N GLY A 68 11.08 -7.26 -0.53
CA GLY A 68 11.94 -8.44 -0.60
C GLY A 68 13.27 -8.22 0.09
N LEU A 69 13.92 -7.09 -0.17
CA LEU A 69 15.18 -6.68 0.47
C LEU A 69 15.05 -6.47 1.98
N ALA A 70 13.88 -6.00 2.45
CA ALA A 70 13.61 -5.75 3.86
C ALA A 70 13.17 -7.01 4.65
N LEU A 71 13.13 -8.19 4.04
CA LEU A 71 12.81 -9.42 4.74
C LEU A 71 13.95 -9.82 5.69
N PRO A 72 13.67 -10.59 6.77
CA PRO A 72 14.70 -11.10 7.67
C PRO A 72 15.76 -11.98 6.99
N GLN A 73 15.37 -12.69 5.95
CA GLN A 73 16.24 -13.56 5.16
C GLN A 73 15.88 -13.41 3.66
N PRO A 74 16.36 -12.34 3.01
CA PRO A 74 16.12 -12.15 1.60
C PRO A 74 16.87 -13.25 0.80
N ARG A 75 16.20 -13.81 -0.21
CA ARG A 75 16.83 -14.81 -1.08
C ARG A 75 17.56 -14.11 -2.22
N PRO A 76 18.82 -14.45 -2.54
CA PRO A 76 19.48 -13.94 -3.73
C PRO A 76 18.66 -14.23 -5.00
N GLY A 77 18.59 -13.27 -5.92
CA GLY A 77 17.86 -13.40 -7.18
C GLY A 77 16.33 -13.42 -7.06
N PHE A 78 15.77 -13.02 -5.93
CA PHE A 78 14.31 -13.02 -5.77
C PHE A 78 13.61 -12.07 -6.75
N GLY A 79 12.34 -12.38 -7.09
CA GLY A 79 11.44 -11.51 -7.83
C GLY A 79 11.85 -11.16 -9.27
N PRO A 80 12.34 -12.11 -10.08
CA PRO A 80 12.78 -11.82 -11.45
C PRO A 80 11.69 -11.19 -12.30
N ASP A 81 10.43 -11.61 -12.13
CA ASP A 81 9.29 -11.03 -12.85
C ASP A 81 9.05 -9.56 -12.48
N ALA A 82 9.26 -9.20 -11.19
CA ALA A 82 9.13 -7.81 -10.75
C ALA A 82 10.26 -6.94 -11.32
N VAL A 83 11.47 -7.48 -11.43
CA VAL A 83 12.61 -6.79 -12.07
C VAL A 83 12.34 -6.58 -13.55
N ALA A 84 11.90 -7.61 -14.26
CA ALA A 84 11.60 -7.52 -15.69
C ALA A 84 10.50 -6.49 -15.99
N LEU A 85 9.40 -6.54 -15.25
CA LEU A 85 8.31 -5.57 -15.35
C LEU A 85 8.78 -4.14 -15.06
N LEU A 86 9.57 -3.96 -13.99
CA LEU A 86 10.09 -2.64 -13.61
C LEU A 86 10.98 -2.04 -14.69
N LEU A 87 11.87 -2.83 -15.30
CA LEU A 87 12.73 -2.39 -16.38
C LEU A 87 11.90 -1.98 -17.61
N HIS A 88 10.89 -2.77 -17.98
CA HIS A 88 9.99 -2.46 -19.08
C HIS A 88 9.22 -1.15 -18.88
N ASP A 89 8.60 -1.01 -17.71
CA ASP A 89 7.80 0.17 -17.38
C ASP A 89 8.68 1.43 -17.25
N LEU A 90 9.92 1.32 -16.72
CA LEU A 90 10.88 2.41 -16.67
C LEU A 90 11.30 2.87 -18.09
N ASP A 91 11.59 1.94 -18.99
CA ASP A 91 11.92 2.29 -20.37
C ASP A 91 10.77 3.05 -21.04
N THR A 92 9.56 2.54 -20.91
CA THR A 92 8.34 3.17 -21.47
C THR A 92 8.10 4.55 -20.85
N TYR A 93 8.19 4.65 -19.53
CA TYR A 93 7.96 5.91 -18.83
C TYR A 93 8.97 6.98 -19.23
N LEU A 94 10.27 6.64 -19.23
CA LEU A 94 11.33 7.58 -19.59
C LEU A 94 11.24 8.03 -21.06
N GLN A 95 10.70 7.18 -21.96
CA GLN A 95 10.45 7.57 -23.35
C GLN A 95 9.29 8.54 -23.49
N LEU A 96 8.20 8.31 -22.75
CA LEU A 96 6.96 9.08 -22.90
C LEU A 96 6.91 10.34 -22.04
N HIS A 97 7.54 10.33 -20.86
CA HIS A 97 7.33 11.35 -19.84
C HIS A 97 8.63 11.98 -19.29
N GLY A 98 9.79 11.41 -19.64
CA GLY A 98 11.07 11.85 -19.11
C GLY A 98 11.33 11.42 -17.66
N PRO A 99 12.48 11.84 -17.09
CA PRO A 99 12.88 11.50 -15.72
C PRO A 99 12.13 12.33 -14.69
N ASP A 100 11.82 11.70 -13.54
CA ASP A 100 11.26 12.35 -12.36
C ASP A 100 11.59 11.57 -11.06
N HIS A 101 10.96 11.94 -9.94
CA HIS A 101 11.18 11.32 -8.63
C HIS A 101 10.79 9.84 -8.60
N VAL A 102 9.77 9.40 -9.37
CA VAL A 102 9.33 8.00 -9.43
C VAL A 102 10.39 7.14 -10.10
N THR A 103 10.95 7.61 -11.22
CA THR A 103 11.99 6.90 -11.95
C THR A 103 13.29 6.84 -11.15
N ARG A 104 13.65 7.91 -10.42
CA ARG A 104 14.81 7.92 -9.52
C ARG A 104 14.68 6.90 -8.41
N ALA A 105 13.56 6.90 -7.68
CA ALA A 105 13.32 5.95 -6.60
C ALA A 105 13.38 4.48 -7.09
N ALA A 106 12.83 4.22 -8.26
CA ALA A 106 12.85 2.89 -8.88
C ALA A 106 14.27 2.44 -9.26
N ILE A 107 15.07 3.34 -9.86
CA ILE A 107 16.46 3.04 -10.23
C ILE A 107 17.33 2.84 -8.97
N ASN A 108 17.16 3.67 -7.94
CA ASN A 108 17.85 3.47 -6.66
C ASN A 108 17.50 2.12 -6.01
N THR A 109 16.25 1.69 -6.13
CA THR A 109 15.82 0.38 -5.65
C THR A 109 16.47 -0.76 -6.43
N LEU A 110 16.60 -0.63 -7.77
CA LEU A 110 17.34 -1.60 -8.60
C LEU A 110 18.83 -1.63 -8.23
N GLN A 111 19.44 -0.50 -7.95
CA GLN A 111 20.83 -0.43 -7.49
C GLN A 111 21.02 -1.13 -6.12
N ALA A 112 20.09 -0.89 -5.17
CA ALA A 112 20.10 -1.59 -3.88
C ALA A 112 19.93 -3.11 -4.06
N TYR A 113 19.08 -3.53 -4.99
CA TYR A 113 18.91 -4.94 -5.34
C TYR A 113 20.19 -5.55 -5.95
N LEU A 114 20.87 -4.83 -6.85
CA LEU A 114 22.16 -5.24 -7.42
C LEU A 114 23.24 -5.35 -6.35
N GLN A 115 23.33 -4.39 -5.42
CA GLN A 115 24.28 -4.42 -4.31
C GLN A 115 24.04 -5.62 -3.38
N PHE A 116 22.78 -5.90 -3.06
CA PHE A 116 22.40 -7.07 -2.27
C PHE A 116 22.86 -8.36 -2.95
N ASN A 117 22.56 -8.56 -4.23
CA ASN A 117 22.91 -9.78 -4.96
C ASN A 117 24.42 -9.93 -5.15
N ALA A 118 25.16 -8.83 -5.32
CA ALA A 118 26.61 -8.85 -5.41
C ALA A 118 27.27 -9.35 -4.11
N ARG A 119 26.74 -9.02 -2.93
CA ARG A 119 27.20 -9.55 -1.63
C ARG A 119 27.00 -11.05 -1.50
N HIS A 120 26.10 -11.62 -2.27
CA HIS A 120 25.83 -13.05 -2.33
C HIS A 120 26.47 -13.75 -3.54
N ALA A 121 27.47 -13.10 -4.17
CA ALA A 121 28.20 -13.60 -5.33
C ALA A 121 27.30 -14.01 -6.52
N LEU A 122 26.09 -13.42 -6.64
CA LEU A 122 25.21 -13.68 -7.77
C LEU A 122 25.53 -12.71 -8.92
N PRO A 123 26.02 -13.21 -10.06
CA PRO A 123 26.36 -12.34 -11.19
C PRO A 123 25.09 -11.79 -11.85
N MET A 124 25.03 -10.48 -11.99
CA MET A 124 23.90 -9.75 -12.61
C MET A 124 24.38 -8.72 -13.63
N ALA A 125 25.37 -9.08 -14.45
CA ALA A 125 26.02 -8.16 -15.38
C ALA A 125 25.01 -7.53 -16.36
N ALA A 126 24.10 -8.31 -16.93
CA ALA A 126 23.08 -7.81 -17.85
C ALA A 126 22.11 -6.82 -17.16
N LEU A 127 21.67 -7.11 -15.94
CA LEU A 127 20.83 -6.21 -15.15
C LEU A 127 21.59 -4.92 -14.81
N ARG A 128 22.85 -5.03 -14.41
CA ARG A 128 23.70 -3.87 -14.11
C ARG A 128 23.81 -2.94 -15.31
N SER A 129 24.16 -3.47 -16.48
CA SER A 129 24.25 -2.69 -17.73
C SER A 129 22.93 -1.97 -18.05
N ARG A 130 21.80 -2.66 -17.86
CA ARG A 130 20.47 -2.04 -18.04
C ARG A 130 20.19 -0.91 -17.03
N CYS A 131 20.53 -1.12 -15.76
CA CYS A 131 20.36 -0.11 -14.72
C CYS A 131 21.25 1.12 -14.96
N ASP A 132 22.49 0.92 -15.41
CA ASP A 132 23.42 2.00 -15.74
C ASP A 132 22.91 2.83 -16.92
N ALA A 133 22.37 2.16 -17.95
CA ALA A 133 21.74 2.84 -19.09
C ALA A 133 20.49 3.66 -18.71
N LEU A 134 19.68 3.16 -17.77
CA LEU A 134 18.52 3.89 -17.24
C LEU A 134 18.97 5.06 -16.35
N ALA A 135 19.99 4.87 -15.52
CA ALA A 135 20.56 5.91 -14.68
C ALA A 135 21.14 7.07 -15.49
N ALA A 136 21.79 6.78 -16.62
CA ALA A 136 22.32 7.81 -17.52
C ALA A 136 21.25 8.71 -18.15
N ARG A 137 19.97 8.30 -18.12
CA ARG A 137 18.82 9.08 -18.60
C ARG A 137 18.18 9.97 -17.52
N GLN A 138 18.69 9.92 -16.29
CA GLN A 138 18.22 10.78 -15.19
C GLN A 138 18.92 12.13 -15.22
N ASP A 139 18.19 13.20 -14.95
CA ASP A 139 18.75 14.54 -14.79
C ASP A 139 19.32 14.69 -13.38
N GLY A 140 20.64 14.79 -13.25
CA GLY A 140 21.35 15.06 -12.00
C GLY A 140 21.60 13.85 -11.11
N ALA A 141 22.44 14.05 -10.08
CA ALA A 141 22.71 13.05 -9.06
C ALA A 141 21.45 12.80 -8.22
N ALA A 142 21.09 11.53 -8.04
CA ALA A 142 19.97 11.17 -7.20
C ALA A 142 20.20 11.64 -5.75
N PRO A 143 19.26 12.35 -5.12
CA PRO A 143 19.34 12.63 -3.70
C PRO A 143 19.44 11.31 -2.93
N HIS A 144 20.38 11.22 -1.99
CA HIS A 144 20.46 10.06 -1.10
C HIS A 144 19.14 9.88 -0.34
N GLY A 145 18.55 8.70 -0.40
CA GLY A 145 17.38 8.34 0.41
C GLY A 145 16.07 8.12 -0.35
N GLU A 146 16.03 8.28 -1.66
CA GLU A 146 14.85 7.91 -2.47
C GLU A 146 14.99 6.46 -2.96
N GLY A 147 14.07 5.57 -2.50
CA GLY A 147 14.02 4.15 -2.91
C GLY A 147 15.05 3.24 -2.22
N GLY A 148 14.82 1.93 -2.30
CA GLY A 148 15.66 0.91 -1.68
C GLY A 148 15.26 0.58 -0.24
N VAL A 149 16.23 0.26 0.61
CA VAL A 149 16.01 -0.09 2.02
C VAL A 149 16.86 0.76 2.94
N LEU A 150 16.27 1.17 4.04
CA LEU A 150 16.93 1.91 5.11
C LEU A 150 17.22 0.94 6.26
N ALA A 151 18.49 0.87 6.67
CA ALA A 151 18.85 0.24 7.92
C ALA A 151 18.51 1.18 9.08
N VAL A 152 17.70 0.69 10.02
CA VAL A 152 17.25 1.48 11.18
C VAL A 152 17.60 0.74 12.45
N GLU A 153 18.35 1.37 13.34
CA GLU A 153 18.74 0.84 14.62
C GLU A 153 17.57 0.93 15.61
N ARG A 154 17.35 -0.14 16.41
CA ARG A 154 16.28 -0.19 17.41
C ARG A 154 16.35 0.99 18.39
N ALA A 155 17.54 1.35 18.84
CA ALA A 155 17.73 2.47 19.76
C ALA A 155 17.29 3.81 19.14
N GLN A 156 17.54 4.03 17.86
CA GLN A 156 17.07 5.22 17.13
C GLN A 156 15.54 5.25 17.06
N VAL A 157 14.89 4.12 16.74
CA VAL A 157 13.43 4.05 16.71
C VAL A 157 12.84 4.37 18.09
N GLN A 158 13.41 3.83 19.15
CA GLN A 158 12.95 4.09 20.52
C GLN A 158 13.13 5.56 20.94
N ALA A 159 14.27 6.17 20.61
CA ALA A 159 14.52 7.57 20.89
C ALA A 159 13.54 8.49 20.14
N LEU A 160 13.31 8.21 18.86
CA LEU A 160 12.37 8.97 18.03
C LEU A 160 10.90 8.76 18.46
N ALA A 161 10.56 7.57 18.94
CA ALA A 161 9.22 7.27 19.46
C ALA A 161 8.89 7.99 20.78
N ALA A 162 9.90 8.42 21.54
CA ALA A 162 9.73 9.24 22.74
C ALA A 162 9.49 10.74 22.44
N GLY A 163 9.63 11.16 21.19
CA GLY A 163 9.48 12.55 20.75
C GLY A 163 8.03 12.99 20.56
N GLY A 164 7.84 14.22 20.11
CA GLY A 164 6.52 14.74 19.76
C GLY A 164 5.93 14.07 18.51
N PHE A 165 4.63 14.28 18.29
CA PHE A 165 3.88 13.64 17.20
C PHE A 165 4.55 13.73 15.81
N ALA A 166 5.06 14.91 15.45
CA ALA A 166 5.73 15.10 14.16
C ALA A 166 6.98 14.20 14.01
N GLN A 167 7.76 14.04 15.09
CA GLN A 167 8.95 13.20 15.12
C GLN A 167 8.58 11.71 15.02
N VAL A 168 7.55 11.28 15.77
CA VAL A 168 7.02 9.91 15.68
C VAL A 168 6.51 9.60 14.28
N ALA A 169 5.74 10.52 13.68
CA ALA A 169 5.20 10.36 12.34
C ALA A 169 6.32 10.28 11.28
N ALA A 170 7.33 11.14 11.37
CA ALA A 170 8.46 11.15 10.44
C ALA A 170 9.37 9.92 10.59
N SER A 171 9.44 9.32 11.77
CA SER A 171 10.28 8.15 12.05
C SER A 171 9.58 6.80 11.82
N ARG A 172 8.28 6.80 11.52
CA ARG A 172 7.53 5.56 11.33
C ARG A 172 7.84 4.91 9.97
N TYR A 173 8.33 3.70 10.02
CA TYR A 173 8.60 2.86 8.85
C TYR A 173 7.86 1.52 8.94
N SER A 174 7.69 0.85 7.80
CA SER A 174 7.15 -0.52 7.74
C SER A 174 8.21 -1.52 8.18
N VAL A 175 8.17 -1.93 9.45
CA VAL A 175 9.07 -2.93 10.02
C VAL A 175 8.54 -4.33 9.72
N ARG A 176 9.43 -5.23 9.28
CA ARG A 176 9.13 -6.65 8.98
C ARG A 176 10.00 -7.62 9.75
N GLN A 177 10.89 -7.10 10.58
CA GLN A 177 11.79 -7.86 11.45
C GLN A 177 11.30 -7.73 12.88
N PHE A 178 10.63 -8.75 13.39
CA PHE A 178 10.07 -8.76 14.73
C PHE A 178 10.98 -9.60 15.64
N ALA A 179 11.34 -9.04 16.78
CA ALA A 179 12.05 -9.76 17.83
C ALA A 179 11.11 -10.79 18.51
N PRO A 180 11.64 -11.91 19.00
CA PRO A 180 10.89 -12.79 19.89
C PRO A 180 10.40 -12.01 21.11
N GLY A 181 9.16 -12.27 21.54
CA GLY A 181 8.61 -11.60 22.70
C GLY A 181 7.09 -11.69 22.77
N THR A 182 6.52 -11.05 23.76
CA THR A 182 5.08 -10.92 23.92
C THR A 182 4.69 -9.46 24.04
N VAL A 183 3.53 -9.11 23.52
CA VAL A 183 2.91 -7.81 23.75
C VAL A 183 1.85 -8.00 24.84
N SER A 184 1.88 -7.19 25.88
CA SER A 184 0.90 -7.31 26.96
C SER A 184 -0.50 -6.91 26.49
N PRO A 185 -1.56 -7.51 27.07
CA PRO A 185 -2.93 -7.08 26.77
C PRO A 185 -3.15 -5.59 27.05
N GLN A 186 -2.50 -5.05 28.08
CA GLN A 186 -2.60 -3.63 28.47
C GLN A 186 -2.00 -2.71 27.38
N ALA A 187 -0.85 -3.07 26.81
CA ALA A 187 -0.24 -2.32 25.72
C ALA A 187 -1.14 -2.35 24.46
N LEU A 188 -1.76 -3.50 24.20
CA LEU A 188 -2.71 -3.66 23.11
C LEU A 188 -3.95 -2.77 23.30
N GLU A 189 -4.55 -2.83 24.49
CA GLU A 189 -5.71 -2.01 24.83
C GLU A 189 -5.40 -0.51 24.73
N ALA A 190 -4.23 -0.08 25.22
CA ALA A 190 -3.77 1.30 25.11
C ALA A 190 -3.66 1.76 23.63
N ALA A 191 -3.12 0.90 22.77
CA ALA A 191 -3.01 1.19 21.33
C ALA A 191 -4.39 1.31 20.68
N VAL A 192 -5.33 0.40 20.99
CA VAL A 192 -6.72 0.47 20.48
C VAL A 192 -7.41 1.74 20.99
N ARG A 193 -7.27 2.06 22.28
CA ARG A 193 -7.82 3.29 22.87
C ARG A 193 -7.25 4.56 22.21
N CYS A 194 -5.98 4.56 21.85
CA CYS A 194 -5.38 5.64 21.07
C CYS A 194 -6.02 5.74 19.67
N ALA A 195 -6.21 4.61 19.00
CA ALA A 195 -6.81 4.56 17.66
C ALA A 195 -8.27 5.06 17.64
N THR A 196 -9.05 4.89 18.72
CA THR A 196 -10.42 5.41 18.81
C THR A 196 -10.52 6.95 18.84
N LYS A 197 -9.37 7.65 18.96
CA LYS A 197 -9.33 9.12 18.81
C LYS A 197 -9.38 9.57 17.36
N ALA A 198 -9.21 8.64 16.40
CA ALA A 198 -9.39 8.98 14.99
C ALA A 198 -10.86 9.43 14.72
N PRO A 199 -11.06 10.46 13.89
CA PRO A 199 -12.41 10.90 13.54
C PRO A 199 -13.21 9.77 12.88
N SER A 200 -14.47 9.63 13.25
CA SER A 200 -15.41 8.76 12.54
C SER A 200 -16.66 9.53 12.15
N VAL A 201 -17.29 9.16 11.03
CA VAL A 201 -18.48 9.83 10.54
C VAL A 201 -19.59 9.80 11.60
N CYS A 202 -20.09 10.98 11.98
CA CYS A 202 -21.09 11.13 13.04
C CYS A 202 -20.67 10.52 14.39
N ASN A 203 -19.37 10.36 14.61
CA ASN A 203 -18.78 9.70 15.79
C ASN A 203 -19.36 8.29 16.06
N ARG A 204 -19.69 7.55 15.01
CA ARG A 204 -20.36 6.23 15.12
C ARG A 204 -19.49 5.18 15.80
N GLN A 205 -18.16 5.32 15.75
CA GLN A 205 -17.20 4.41 16.38
C GLN A 205 -17.47 2.92 16.07
N ALA A 206 -17.91 2.63 14.83
CA ALA A 206 -18.37 1.32 14.42
C ALA A 206 -17.23 0.30 14.17
N GLY A 207 -15.97 0.69 14.38
CA GLY A 207 -14.84 -0.21 14.20
C GLY A 207 -14.70 -1.21 15.36
N VAL A 208 -14.47 -2.47 15.03
CA VAL A 208 -14.17 -3.53 16.00
C VAL A 208 -12.78 -4.10 15.70
N VAL A 209 -11.96 -4.26 16.73
CA VAL A 209 -10.60 -4.82 16.63
C VAL A 209 -10.58 -6.22 17.21
N TYR A 210 -10.26 -7.20 16.39
CA TYR A 210 -10.02 -8.58 16.84
C TYR A 210 -8.52 -8.81 16.99
N ALA A 211 -8.09 -9.13 18.21
CA ALA A 211 -6.70 -9.45 18.50
C ALA A 211 -6.52 -10.96 18.59
N VAL A 212 -5.80 -11.54 17.63
CA VAL A 212 -5.66 -12.99 17.49
C VAL A 212 -4.28 -13.43 17.97
N ARG A 213 -4.22 -14.28 18.99
CA ARG A 213 -2.98 -14.86 19.57
C ARG A 213 -2.74 -16.30 19.14
N ASP A 214 -3.81 -17.05 18.89
CA ASP A 214 -3.71 -18.44 18.46
C ASP A 214 -3.00 -18.54 17.11
N ARG A 215 -1.90 -19.31 17.08
CA ARG A 215 -1.05 -19.44 15.89
C ARG A 215 -1.77 -20.09 14.71
N GLY A 216 -2.59 -21.10 14.96
CA GLY A 216 -3.35 -21.75 13.90
C GLY A 216 -4.37 -20.81 13.26
N LEU A 217 -5.07 -20.03 14.09
CA LEU A 217 -5.99 -19.01 13.60
C LEU A 217 -5.27 -17.87 12.87
N GLN A 218 -4.11 -17.41 13.39
CA GLN A 218 -3.27 -16.44 12.69
C GLN A 218 -2.89 -16.91 11.28
N GLN A 219 -2.39 -18.13 11.14
CA GLN A 219 -2.01 -18.69 9.85
C GLN A 219 -3.20 -18.76 8.89
N ARG A 220 -4.36 -19.19 9.37
CA ARG A 220 -5.60 -19.23 8.57
C ARG A 220 -6.01 -17.85 8.08
N LEU A 221 -5.99 -16.83 8.94
CA LEU A 221 -6.32 -15.45 8.58
C LEU A 221 -5.30 -14.87 7.59
N LEU A 222 -4.01 -15.07 7.85
CA LEU A 222 -2.92 -14.56 7.00
C LEU A 222 -2.88 -15.22 5.63
N ALA A 223 -3.41 -16.45 5.49
CA ALA A 223 -3.56 -17.12 4.19
C ALA A 223 -4.50 -16.37 3.24
N HIS A 224 -5.47 -15.62 3.78
CA HIS A 224 -6.40 -14.78 3.00
C HIS A 224 -5.87 -13.36 2.73
N GLN A 225 -4.76 -12.97 3.34
CA GLN A 225 -4.17 -11.66 3.19
C GLN A 225 -2.95 -11.69 2.25
N ASN A 226 -2.95 -10.83 1.25
CA ASN A 226 -1.77 -10.60 0.44
C ASN A 226 -0.78 -9.67 1.17
N GLY A 227 0.52 -9.98 1.05
CA GLY A 227 1.54 -9.06 1.51
C GLY A 227 2.29 -9.45 2.79
N ASN A 228 1.93 -10.57 3.46
CA ASN A 228 2.59 -11.06 4.68
C ASN A 228 3.69 -12.11 4.45
N ARG A 229 3.96 -12.51 3.20
CA ARG A 229 4.97 -13.53 2.89
C ARG A 229 6.35 -13.17 3.44
N GLY A 230 6.99 -14.14 4.11
CA GLY A 230 8.35 -14.04 4.63
C GLY A 230 8.47 -13.40 6.01
N PHE A 231 7.37 -12.92 6.62
CA PHE A 231 7.37 -12.43 7.99
C PHE A 231 6.08 -12.72 8.78
N GLY A 232 5.02 -13.21 8.13
CA GLY A 232 3.72 -13.47 8.77
C GLY A 232 3.79 -14.45 9.93
N ASP A 233 4.65 -15.45 9.85
CA ASP A 233 4.91 -16.45 10.89
C ASP A 233 5.61 -15.87 12.14
N ARG A 234 6.21 -14.68 12.02
CA ARG A 234 6.88 -13.97 13.13
C ARG A 234 5.99 -12.97 13.85
N LEU A 235 4.76 -12.76 13.37
CA LEU A 235 3.82 -11.85 14.03
C LEU A 235 3.40 -12.42 15.38
N ILE A 236 3.50 -11.60 16.42
CA ILE A 236 3.08 -11.98 17.78
C ILE A 236 1.56 -11.91 17.90
N TRP A 237 0.95 -10.95 17.19
CA TRP A 237 -0.48 -10.72 17.13
C TRP A 237 -0.89 -10.42 15.69
N CYS A 238 -2.08 -10.87 15.30
CA CYS A 238 -2.74 -10.45 14.08
C CYS A 238 -3.95 -9.60 14.43
N TRP A 239 -4.08 -8.45 13.80
CA TRP A 239 -5.19 -7.53 14.00
C TRP A 239 -6.11 -7.60 12.80
N TRP A 240 -7.39 -7.72 13.08
CA TRP A 240 -8.41 -7.63 12.07
C TRP A 240 -9.34 -6.47 12.41
N TRP A 241 -9.47 -5.53 11.50
CA TRP A 241 -10.44 -4.44 11.62
C TRP A 241 -11.70 -4.84 10.86
N ALA A 242 -12.86 -4.86 11.52
CA ALA A 242 -14.16 -5.09 10.91
C ALA A 242 -15.05 -3.88 11.16
N HIS A 243 -15.87 -3.53 10.18
CA HIS A 243 -17.01 -2.64 10.38
C HIS A 243 -18.22 -3.49 10.74
N GLY A 244 -18.83 -3.19 11.88
CA GLY A 244 -20.11 -3.77 12.28
C GLY A 244 -21.27 -3.14 11.51
#